data_5be642409ef9fd043fb564b40486254d
#
_entry.id   5be642409ef9fd043fb564b40486254d
#
_cell.length_a   1.000
_cell.length_b   1.000
_cell.length_c   1.000
_cell.angle_alpha   90.00
_cell.angle_beta   90.00
_cell.angle_gamma   90.00
#
_symmetry.space_group_name_H-M   'P 1'
#
loop_
_entity.id
_entity.type
_entity.pdbx_description
1 polymer ?
#
loop_
_entity_poly.entity_id
_entity_poly.type
_entity_poly.pdbx_seq_one_letter_code
_entity_poly.pdbx_strand_id
1 'polypeptide(L)'
;IIRRLPVRFTYDNNYFNDRYQGIPDAGYTAMVEKMLDGIEVRLNVDFLQHRAELAEIADKIVYTGPIDQYYDQCFGALNYRSLRFETQDFPVQDYQGNAVINDTNADVPYTRVIEHKHFAYGQADVLNLPHTVVTYEYPADWKQGDEPYYPVNDAKNGALYEQYRQKAAGERNVIFGGRLGQYRYLDMDDTLRAAIDCARKELE
;
A
#
# COMPACT_ATOMS: atom_id res chain seq x y z
N ILE A 1 -14.67 11.58 -5.98
CA ILE A 1 -14.63 10.42 -6.90
C ILE A 1 -14.50 10.92 -8.34
N ILE A 2 -15.41 11.76 -8.85
CA ILE A 2 -15.43 12.22 -10.26
C ILE A 2 -14.07 12.79 -10.71
N ARG A 3 -13.37 13.57 -9.86
CA ARG A 3 -12.04 14.12 -10.18
C ARG A 3 -10.92 13.08 -10.33
N ARG A 4 -11.15 11.83 -9.91
CA ARG A 4 -10.19 10.71 -10.02
C ARG A 4 -10.47 9.82 -11.23
N LEU A 5 -11.61 9.99 -11.90
CA LEU A 5 -11.91 9.24 -13.11
C LEU A 5 -11.08 9.80 -14.25
N PRO A 6 -10.41 8.96 -15.05
CA PRO A 6 -9.64 9.40 -16.22
C PRO A 6 -10.57 9.75 -17.38
N VAL A 7 -11.50 10.70 -17.14
CA VAL A 7 -12.41 11.18 -18.19
C VAL A 7 -11.64 12.12 -19.09
N ARG A 8 -11.50 11.74 -20.35
CA ARG A 8 -10.77 12.49 -21.38
C ARG A 8 -11.64 12.64 -22.62
N PHE A 9 -11.47 13.76 -23.34
CA PHE A 9 -12.10 14.00 -24.63
C PHE A 9 -11.21 13.61 -25.83
N THR A 10 -10.07 12.97 -25.53
CA THR A 10 -9.11 12.47 -26.52
C THR A 10 -8.92 10.98 -26.32
N TYR A 11 -8.59 10.24 -27.39
CA TYR A 11 -8.19 8.85 -27.29
C TYR A 11 -6.81 8.76 -26.61
N ASP A 12 -6.81 8.31 -25.38
CA ASP A 12 -5.59 8.02 -24.61
C ASP A 12 -5.87 6.81 -23.72
N ASN A 13 -5.21 5.71 -24.02
CA ASN A 13 -5.36 4.45 -23.31
C ASN A 13 -4.56 4.39 -21.99
N ASN A 14 -3.77 5.41 -21.67
CA ASN A 14 -3.04 5.45 -20.42
C ASN A 14 -3.99 5.77 -19.27
N TYR A 15 -4.00 4.95 -18.25
CA TYR A 15 -4.68 5.23 -17.00
C TYR A 15 -3.92 6.29 -16.18
N PHE A 16 -2.60 6.17 -16.12
CA PHE A 16 -1.69 7.08 -15.44
C PHE A 16 -1.08 8.09 -16.43
N ASN A 17 -0.68 9.25 -15.91
CA ASN A 17 0.01 10.28 -16.69
C ASN A 17 1.54 10.21 -16.55
N ASP A 18 2.05 9.23 -15.81
CA ASP A 18 3.47 9.08 -15.51
C ASP A 18 4.24 8.71 -16.77
N ARG A 19 5.40 9.33 -16.95
CA ARG A 19 6.28 9.10 -18.09
C ARG A 19 6.82 7.68 -18.14
N TYR A 20 7.06 7.09 -16.98
CA TYR A 20 7.56 5.73 -16.83
C TYR A 20 6.55 4.92 -16.04
N GLN A 21 6.15 3.81 -16.60
CA GLN A 21 5.19 2.89 -16.00
C GLN A 21 5.70 1.48 -16.22
N GLY A 22 5.60 0.63 -15.21
CA GLY A 22 6.06 -0.75 -15.33
C GLY A 22 5.79 -1.55 -14.07
N ILE A 23 5.98 -2.85 -14.20
CA ILE A 23 5.94 -3.83 -13.12
C ILE A 23 7.29 -4.54 -13.13
N PRO A 24 7.92 -4.79 -11.97
CA PRO A 24 9.18 -5.52 -11.92
C PRO A 24 9.03 -6.94 -12.49
N ASP A 25 9.85 -7.33 -13.46
CA ASP A 25 9.78 -8.65 -14.11
C ASP A 25 9.92 -9.81 -13.11
N ALA A 26 10.79 -9.65 -12.11
CA ALA A 26 11.00 -10.64 -11.05
C ALA A 26 10.03 -10.46 -9.86
N GLY A 27 9.05 -9.57 -9.97
CA GLY A 27 8.08 -9.25 -8.92
C GLY A 27 8.60 -8.27 -7.87
N TYR A 28 7.67 -7.78 -7.04
CA TYR A 28 7.97 -6.76 -6.02
C TYR A 28 8.85 -7.29 -4.89
N THR A 29 8.74 -8.55 -4.52
CA THR A 29 9.61 -9.16 -3.48
C THR A 29 11.07 -9.05 -3.88
N ALA A 30 11.43 -9.46 -5.10
CA ALA A 30 12.80 -9.38 -5.59
C ALA A 30 13.31 -7.92 -5.72
N MET A 31 12.43 -6.97 -6.02
CA MET A 31 12.76 -5.54 -6.02
C MET A 31 13.11 -5.07 -4.59
N VAL A 32 12.29 -5.43 -3.61
CA VAL A 32 12.51 -5.05 -2.20
C VAL A 32 13.77 -5.73 -1.65
N GLU A 33 14.02 -7.01 -1.96
CA GLU A 33 15.26 -7.71 -1.58
C GLU A 33 16.50 -6.97 -2.08
N LYS A 34 16.48 -6.48 -3.32
CA LYS A 34 17.58 -5.67 -3.86
C LYS A 34 17.75 -4.32 -3.14
N MET A 35 16.66 -3.69 -2.71
CA MET A 35 16.73 -2.44 -1.92
C MET A 35 17.31 -2.68 -0.53
N LEU A 36 17.14 -3.88 0.01
CA LEU A 36 17.61 -4.27 1.34
C LEU A 36 18.99 -4.96 1.31
N ASP A 37 19.64 -5.02 0.15
CA ASP A 37 20.97 -5.65 0.04
C ASP A 37 21.98 -4.97 0.98
N GLY A 38 22.66 -5.80 1.80
CA GLY A 38 23.58 -5.32 2.84
C GLY A 38 22.92 -4.75 4.10
N ILE A 39 21.59 -4.79 4.22
CA ILE A 39 20.84 -4.33 5.39
C ILE A 39 20.35 -5.55 6.18
N GLU A 40 20.54 -5.57 7.50
CA GLU A 40 19.97 -6.63 8.35
C GLU A 40 18.44 -6.55 8.35
N VAL A 41 17.79 -7.66 8.02
CA VAL A 41 16.33 -7.80 7.99
C VAL A 41 15.91 -8.84 9.02
N ARG A 42 15.00 -8.46 9.90
CA ARG A 42 14.36 -9.35 10.89
C ARG A 42 12.89 -9.49 10.56
N LEU A 43 12.47 -10.66 10.09
CA LEU A 43 11.08 -10.97 9.81
C LEU A 43 10.36 -11.46 11.08
N ASN A 44 9.04 -11.33 11.09
CA ASN A 44 8.17 -11.75 12.22
C ASN A 44 8.51 -11.07 13.55
N VAL A 45 9.03 -9.85 13.48
CA VAL A 45 9.30 -9.02 14.67
C VAL A 45 8.32 -7.85 14.68
N ASP A 46 7.43 -7.84 15.66
CA ASP A 46 6.55 -6.71 15.91
C ASP A 46 7.30 -5.65 16.73
N PHE A 47 7.55 -4.50 16.13
CA PHE A 47 8.27 -3.40 16.78
C PHE A 47 7.60 -2.97 18.08
N LEU A 48 6.28 -2.92 18.15
CA LEU A 48 5.58 -2.42 19.36
C LEU A 48 5.75 -3.37 20.54
N GLN A 49 5.88 -4.69 20.30
CA GLN A 49 6.13 -5.68 21.33
C GLN A 49 7.60 -5.68 21.79
N HIS A 50 8.55 -5.31 20.93
CA HIS A 50 9.99 -5.30 21.17
C HIS A 50 10.60 -3.90 21.22
N ARG A 51 9.77 -2.87 21.41
CA ARG A 51 10.16 -1.46 21.28
C ARG A 51 11.37 -1.08 22.15
N ALA A 52 11.40 -1.50 23.40
CA ALA A 52 12.50 -1.15 24.31
C ALA A 52 13.82 -1.75 23.85
N GLU A 53 13.83 -3.04 23.50
CA GLU A 53 14.99 -3.75 22.99
C GLU A 53 15.51 -3.16 21.68
N LEU A 54 14.60 -2.90 20.73
CA LEU A 54 14.96 -2.37 19.41
C LEU A 54 15.42 -0.91 19.48
N ALA A 55 14.94 -0.13 20.44
CA ALA A 55 15.39 1.24 20.65
C ALA A 55 16.82 1.32 21.20
N GLU A 56 17.34 0.27 21.84
CA GLU A 56 18.72 0.23 22.35
C GLU A 56 19.76 0.01 21.26
N ILE A 57 19.36 -0.55 20.12
CA ILE A 57 20.28 -0.87 19.00
C ILE A 57 20.26 0.16 17.86
N ALA A 58 19.47 1.24 18.00
CA ALA A 58 19.33 2.23 16.95
C ALA A 58 19.35 3.67 17.52
N ASP A 59 20.18 4.54 16.93
CA ASP A 59 20.21 5.96 17.26
C ASP A 59 18.92 6.67 16.80
N LYS A 60 18.33 6.21 15.70
CA LYS A 60 17.08 6.70 15.13
C LYS A 60 16.18 5.57 14.66
N ILE A 61 14.89 5.76 14.81
CA ILE A 61 13.84 4.82 14.39
C ILE A 61 13.01 5.49 13.31
N VAL A 62 12.85 4.85 12.17
CA VAL A 62 11.86 5.21 11.16
C VAL A 62 10.66 4.26 11.33
N TYR A 63 9.60 4.76 11.94
CA TYR A 63 8.39 3.97 12.17
C TYR A 63 7.37 4.20 11.05
N THR A 64 7.02 3.14 10.34
CA THR A 64 6.07 3.19 9.20
C THR A 64 4.73 2.53 9.49
N GLY A 65 4.54 1.99 10.68
CA GLY A 65 3.26 1.46 11.15
C GLY A 65 2.26 2.55 11.51
N PRO A 66 1.02 2.17 11.93
CA PRO A 66 0.00 3.12 12.34
C PRO A 66 0.44 4.01 13.50
N ILE A 67 0.40 5.33 13.32
CA ILE A 67 0.87 6.28 14.32
C ILE A 67 0.08 6.22 15.64
N ASP A 68 -1.21 5.95 15.57
CA ASP A 68 -2.06 5.78 16.74
C ASP A 68 -1.66 4.56 17.57
N GLN A 69 -1.30 3.45 16.92
CA GLN A 69 -0.79 2.26 17.62
C GLN A 69 0.56 2.51 18.30
N TYR A 70 1.43 3.32 17.70
CA TYR A 70 2.69 3.72 18.33
C TYR A 70 2.47 4.41 19.70
N TYR A 71 1.38 5.11 19.84
CA TYR A 71 0.98 5.82 21.08
C TYR A 71 -0.13 5.12 21.86
N ASP A 72 -0.31 3.80 21.70
CA ASP A 72 -1.32 3.01 22.40
C ASP A 72 -2.73 3.60 22.27
N GLN A 73 -3.02 4.22 21.13
CA GLN A 73 -4.30 4.85 20.81
C GLN A 73 -4.78 5.89 21.87
N CYS A 74 -3.84 6.59 22.52
CA CYS A 74 -4.13 7.48 23.65
C CYS A 74 -5.11 8.62 23.35
N PHE A 75 -5.34 8.96 22.08
CA PHE A 75 -6.37 9.92 21.63
C PHE A 75 -7.55 9.23 20.94
N GLY A 76 -7.52 7.90 20.80
CA GLY A 76 -8.47 7.07 20.09
C GLY A 76 -7.91 6.47 18.80
N ALA A 77 -8.60 5.46 18.28
CA ALA A 77 -8.17 4.74 17.06
C ALA A 77 -8.46 5.56 15.81
N LEU A 78 -7.49 5.63 14.91
CA LEU A 78 -7.68 6.11 13.54
C LEU A 78 -8.41 5.05 12.71
N ASN A 79 -9.25 5.47 11.78
CA ASN A 79 -9.99 4.56 10.93
C ASN A 79 -9.28 4.35 9.59
N TYR A 80 -9.39 3.13 9.11
CA TYR A 80 -8.84 2.71 7.82
C TYR A 80 -9.94 2.08 6.95
N ARG A 81 -9.65 1.87 5.70
CA ARG A 81 -10.40 0.99 4.81
C ARG A 81 -9.63 -0.31 4.67
N SER A 82 -10.35 -1.40 4.63
CA SER A 82 -9.80 -2.72 4.38
C SER A 82 -10.35 -3.30 3.08
N LEU A 83 -9.77 -4.40 2.64
CA LEU A 83 -10.17 -5.14 1.46
C LEU A 83 -10.26 -6.62 1.81
N ARG A 84 -11.17 -7.31 1.15
CA ARG A 84 -11.28 -8.76 1.20
C ARG A 84 -11.07 -9.30 -0.21
N PHE A 85 -10.26 -10.33 -0.34
CA PHE A 85 -9.94 -10.95 -1.61
C PHE A 85 -10.49 -12.38 -1.68
N GLU A 86 -11.04 -12.72 -2.83
CA GLU A 86 -11.44 -14.09 -3.18
C GLU A 86 -10.72 -14.49 -4.46
N THR A 87 -9.86 -15.49 -4.36
CA THR A 87 -9.06 -15.97 -5.47
C THR A 87 -9.58 -17.33 -5.95
N GLN A 88 -9.75 -17.47 -7.26
CA GLN A 88 -10.27 -18.67 -7.91
C GLN A 88 -9.39 -19.05 -9.10
N ASP A 89 -9.26 -20.35 -9.37
CA ASP A 89 -8.62 -20.89 -10.55
C ASP A 89 -9.70 -21.30 -11.57
N PHE A 90 -9.58 -20.81 -12.79
CA PHE A 90 -10.52 -21.10 -13.87
C PHE A 90 -9.84 -21.94 -14.97
N PRO A 91 -10.47 -23.03 -15.45
CA PRO A 91 -9.95 -23.87 -16.51
C PRO A 91 -10.18 -23.24 -17.88
N VAL A 92 -9.79 -21.98 -18.05
CA VAL A 92 -9.87 -21.24 -19.31
C VAL A 92 -8.57 -20.50 -19.54
N GLN A 93 -8.18 -20.32 -20.79
CA GLN A 93 -6.93 -19.64 -21.12
C GLN A 93 -6.99 -18.15 -20.79
N ASP A 94 -8.15 -17.52 -20.95
CA ASP A 94 -8.37 -16.10 -20.74
C ASP A 94 -9.76 -15.93 -20.14
N TYR A 95 -9.88 -15.19 -19.04
CA TYR A 95 -11.15 -14.95 -18.34
C TYR A 95 -11.76 -13.61 -18.73
N GLN A 96 -10.97 -12.55 -18.76
CA GLN A 96 -11.47 -11.19 -18.96
C GLN A 96 -10.68 -10.36 -20.01
N GLY A 97 -9.61 -10.90 -20.58
CA GLY A 97 -8.83 -10.23 -21.62
C GLY A 97 -7.98 -9.06 -21.15
N ASN A 98 -7.88 -8.83 -19.84
CA ASN A 98 -7.15 -7.72 -19.27
C ASN A 98 -6.67 -8.05 -17.83
N ALA A 99 -5.58 -7.43 -17.40
CA ALA A 99 -5.05 -7.63 -16.05
C ALA A 99 -6.02 -7.16 -14.96
N VAL A 100 -6.67 -6.01 -15.15
CA VAL A 100 -7.54 -5.40 -14.13
C VAL A 100 -8.79 -4.80 -14.79
N ILE A 101 -9.95 -5.17 -14.26
CA ILE A 101 -11.22 -4.52 -14.56
C ILE A 101 -11.79 -3.95 -13.27
N ASN A 102 -12.05 -2.64 -13.23
CA ASN A 102 -12.77 -2.00 -12.14
C ASN A 102 -14.26 -2.00 -12.48
N ASP A 103 -15.09 -2.49 -11.56
CA ASP A 103 -16.54 -2.46 -11.68
C ASP A 103 -17.12 -1.35 -10.82
N THR A 104 -17.97 -0.53 -11.41
CA THR A 104 -18.65 0.59 -10.73
C THR A 104 -20.13 0.37 -10.62
N ASN A 105 -20.63 -0.81 -11.02
CA ASN A 105 -22.04 -1.14 -10.96
C ASN A 105 -22.47 -1.37 -9.50
N ALA A 106 -23.57 -0.74 -9.10
CA ALA A 106 -24.09 -0.85 -7.75
C ALA A 106 -24.62 -2.28 -7.40
N ASP A 107 -24.96 -3.07 -8.40
CA ASP A 107 -25.46 -4.43 -8.22
C ASP A 107 -24.36 -5.49 -8.07
N VAL A 108 -23.09 -5.06 -8.24
CA VAL A 108 -21.92 -5.93 -8.12
C VAL A 108 -21.22 -5.68 -6.78
N PRO A 109 -21.00 -6.72 -5.96
CA PRO A 109 -20.46 -6.56 -4.62
C PRO A 109 -18.94 -6.34 -4.56
N TYR A 110 -18.22 -6.62 -5.64
CA TYR A 110 -16.76 -6.38 -5.74
C TYR A 110 -16.49 -5.10 -6.54
N THR A 111 -15.34 -4.49 -6.27
CA THR A 111 -14.92 -3.25 -6.95
C THR A 111 -13.91 -3.49 -8.05
N ARG A 112 -13.28 -4.67 -8.05
CA ARG A 112 -12.21 -5.00 -8.99
C ARG A 112 -12.12 -6.50 -9.23
N VAL A 113 -11.79 -6.86 -10.46
CA VAL A 113 -11.42 -8.21 -10.86
C VAL A 113 -10.00 -8.16 -11.43
N ILE A 114 -9.14 -9.03 -10.94
CA ILE A 114 -7.72 -9.10 -11.30
C ILE A 114 -7.45 -10.46 -11.92
N GLU A 115 -7.05 -10.52 -13.19
CA GLU A 115 -6.56 -11.72 -13.84
C GLU A 115 -5.03 -11.69 -13.89
N HIS A 116 -4.40 -12.47 -13.03
CA HIS A 116 -2.98 -12.33 -12.71
C HIS A 116 -2.03 -12.60 -13.88
N LYS A 117 -2.34 -13.53 -14.78
CA LYS A 117 -1.46 -13.86 -15.90
C LYS A 117 -1.15 -12.67 -16.82
N HIS A 118 -2.08 -11.72 -16.94
CA HIS A 118 -1.87 -10.56 -17.80
C HIS A 118 -0.80 -9.58 -17.30
N PHE A 119 -0.36 -9.71 -16.02
CA PHE A 119 0.82 -8.99 -15.55
C PHE A 119 2.15 -9.57 -16.06
N ALA A 120 2.15 -10.81 -16.56
CA ALA A 120 3.32 -11.43 -17.18
C ALA A 120 3.45 -11.01 -18.66
N TYR A 121 3.45 -9.69 -18.91
CA TYR A 121 3.51 -9.14 -20.27
C TYR A 121 4.76 -9.63 -21.00
N GLY A 122 4.56 -10.16 -22.24
CA GLY A 122 5.64 -10.69 -23.06
C GLY A 122 6.07 -12.13 -22.70
N GLN A 123 5.56 -12.74 -21.64
CA GLN A 123 5.85 -14.11 -21.24
C GLN A 123 4.81 -15.07 -21.87
N ALA A 124 5.06 -15.49 -23.11
CA ALA A 124 4.11 -16.30 -23.88
C ALA A 124 3.78 -17.65 -23.23
N ASP A 125 4.71 -18.23 -22.50
CA ASP A 125 4.54 -19.48 -21.75
C ASP A 125 3.49 -19.33 -20.64
N VAL A 126 3.49 -18.20 -19.93
CA VAL A 126 2.48 -17.87 -18.90
C VAL A 126 1.13 -17.52 -19.53
N LEU A 127 1.13 -16.67 -20.55
CA LEU A 127 -0.11 -16.22 -21.21
C LEU A 127 -0.87 -17.36 -21.91
N ASN A 128 -0.15 -18.38 -22.39
CA ASN A 128 -0.74 -19.54 -23.07
C ASN A 128 -1.13 -20.70 -22.15
N LEU A 129 -1.00 -20.56 -20.82
CA LEU A 129 -1.49 -21.57 -19.90
C LEU A 129 -3.01 -21.82 -20.10
N PRO A 130 -3.48 -23.09 -20.07
CA PRO A 130 -4.88 -23.42 -20.32
C PRO A 130 -5.81 -23.08 -19.15
N HIS A 131 -5.29 -22.50 -18.10
CA HIS A 131 -6.02 -22.04 -16.91
C HIS A 131 -5.54 -20.65 -16.49
N THR A 132 -6.34 -19.96 -15.70
CA THR A 132 -6.01 -18.63 -15.21
C THR A 132 -6.49 -18.43 -13.77
N VAL A 133 -5.72 -17.65 -13.01
CA VAL A 133 -6.06 -17.28 -11.63
C VAL A 133 -6.66 -15.88 -11.63
N VAL A 134 -7.84 -15.76 -11.04
CA VAL A 134 -8.60 -14.51 -10.94
C VAL A 134 -8.88 -14.18 -9.48
N THR A 135 -8.65 -12.95 -9.11
CA THR A 135 -8.95 -12.43 -7.76
C THR A 135 -10.01 -11.35 -7.84
N TYR A 136 -11.05 -11.51 -7.04
CA TYR A 136 -12.09 -10.51 -6.81
C TYR A 136 -11.74 -9.70 -5.56
N GLU A 137 -11.77 -8.37 -5.68
CA GLU A 137 -11.50 -7.43 -4.59
C GLU A 137 -12.81 -6.85 -4.08
N TYR A 138 -13.14 -7.09 -2.83
CA TYR A 138 -14.32 -6.57 -2.15
C TYR A 138 -13.94 -5.47 -1.17
N PRO A 139 -14.71 -4.37 -1.09
CA PRO A 139 -14.55 -3.42 -0.01
C PRO A 139 -14.93 -4.09 1.32
N ALA A 140 -14.17 -3.80 2.36
CA ALA A 140 -14.42 -4.29 3.70
C ALA A 140 -14.28 -3.15 4.72
N ASP A 141 -15.13 -3.18 5.74
CA ASP A 141 -14.97 -2.31 6.90
C ASP A 141 -13.77 -2.80 7.71
N TRP A 142 -12.87 -1.88 7.96
CA TRP A 142 -11.69 -2.17 8.78
C TRP A 142 -12.05 -2.33 10.25
N LYS A 143 -11.47 -3.33 10.89
CA LYS A 143 -11.50 -3.54 12.34
C LYS A 143 -10.08 -3.63 12.87
N GLN A 144 -9.90 -3.37 14.14
CA GLN A 144 -8.60 -3.53 14.78
C GLN A 144 -8.10 -4.98 14.61
N GLY A 145 -6.89 -5.11 14.05
CA GLY A 145 -6.30 -6.40 13.68
C GLY A 145 -6.39 -6.74 12.19
N ASP A 146 -7.24 -6.05 11.44
CA ASP A 146 -7.28 -6.16 9.98
C ASP A 146 -6.16 -5.33 9.33
N GLU A 147 -5.78 -5.69 8.12
CA GLU A 147 -4.81 -4.92 7.32
C GLU A 147 -5.35 -3.52 6.99
N PRO A 148 -4.65 -2.44 7.37
CA PRO A 148 -5.06 -1.07 7.09
C PRO A 148 -4.57 -0.62 5.71
N TYR A 149 -5.34 -0.85 4.66
CA TYR A 149 -4.95 -0.50 3.28
C TYR A 149 -4.94 1.00 3.01
N TYR A 150 -5.96 1.72 3.47
CA TYR A 150 -6.12 3.15 3.16
C TYR A 150 -6.61 3.93 4.38
N PRO A 151 -6.00 5.10 4.68
CA PRO A 151 -6.55 6.04 5.65
C PRO A 151 -7.94 6.56 5.24
N VAL A 152 -8.81 6.77 6.20
CA VAL A 152 -10.10 7.42 5.98
C VAL A 152 -9.93 8.93 6.09
N ASN A 153 -9.90 9.62 4.96
CA ASN A 153 -9.71 11.07 4.86
C ASN A 153 -11.04 11.82 5.10
N ASP A 154 -11.50 11.86 6.33
CA ASP A 154 -12.60 12.71 6.78
C ASP A 154 -12.14 13.72 7.84
N ALA A 155 -13.00 14.68 8.17
CA ALA A 155 -12.68 15.74 9.12
C ALA A 155 -12.39 15.20 10.54
N LYS A 156 -13.08 14.14 10.95
CA LYS A 156 -12.92 13.51 12.27
C LYS A 156 -11.54 12.86 12.40
N ASN A 157 -11.19 12.01 11.43
CA ASN A 157 -9.90 11.32 11.43
C ASN A 157 -8.75 12.31 11.19
N GLY A 158 -8.96 13.34 10.37
CA GLY A 158 -7.97 14.40 10.17
C GLY A 158 -7.66 15.17 11.45
N ALA A 159 -8.68 15.52 12.24
CA ALA A 159 -8.50 16.18 13.53
C ALA A 159 -7.83 15.25 14.56
N LEU A 160 -8.16 13.97 14.56
CA LEU A 160 -7.53 12.98 15.42
C LEU A 160 -6.07 12.76 15.06
N TYR A 161 -5.76 12.61 13.77
CA TYR A 161 -4.38 12.48 13.28
C TYR A 161 -3.54 13.70 13.66
N GLU A 162 -4.09 14.91 13.61
CA GLU A 162 -3.38 16.13 13.99
C GLU A 162 -2.93 16.10 15.46
N GLN A 163 -3.70 15.52 16.38
CA GLN A 163 -3.29 15.32 17.77
C GLN A 163 -2.07 14.39 17.87
N TYR A 164 -2.08 13.29 17.12
CA TYR A 164 -0.92 12.39 17.04
C TYR A 164 0.29 13.06 16.42
N ARG A 165 0.10 13.85 15.37
CA ARG A 165 1.17 14.59 14.70
C ARG A 165 1.84 15.61 15.65
N GLN A 166 1.04 16.31 16.44
CA GLN A 166 1.56 17.26 17.44
C GLN A 166 2.35 16.53 18.54
N LYS A 167 1.86 15.38 19.00
CA LYS A 167 2.57 14.54 19.97
C LYS A 167 3.89 14.03 19.38
N ALA A 168 3.87 13.56 18.13
CA ALA A 168 5.02 13.09 17.40
C ALA A 168 6.11 14.15 17.17
N ALA A 169 5.75 15.42 17.09
CA ALA A 169 6.69 16.53 16.97
C ALA A 169 7.63 16.66 18.19
N GLY A 170 7.28 16.06 19.32
CA GLY A 170 8.13 15.99 20.52
C GLY A 170 9.16 14.86 20.52
N GLU A 171 9.03 13.89 19.61
CA GLU A 171 9.97 12.77 19.50
C GLU A 171 11.29 13.26 18.84
N ARG A 172 12.41 12.97 19.48
CA ARG A 172 13.72 13.37 18.96
C ARG A 172 14.37 12.31 18.07
N ASN A 173 14.10 11.05 18.39
CA ASN A 173 14.77 9.90 17.76
C ASN A 173 13.83 9.04 16.95
N VAL A 174 12.58 9.49 16.71
CA VAL A 174 11.59 8.74 15.93
C VAL A 174 11.05 9.60 14.80
N ILE A 175 11.08 9.03 13.61
CA ILE A 175 10.53 9.61 12.38
C ILE A 175 9.31 8.78 11.98
N PHE A 176 8.16 9.41 11.83
CA PHE A 176 6.97 8.76 11.32
C PHE A 176 6.91 8.88 9.81
N GLY A 177 7.07 7.75 9.11
CA GLY A 177 7.10 7.67 7.66
C GLY A 177 6.02 6.77 7.08
N GLY A 178 5.89 6.78 5.74
CA GLY A 178 4.96 5.92 5.01
C GLY A 178 3.49 6.29 5.20
N ARG A 179 2.61 5.50 4.57
CA ARG A 179 1.16 5.74 4.58
C ARG A 179 0.54 5.76 5.97
N LEU A 180 0.93 4.82 6.82
CA LEU A 180 0.31 4.62 8.13
C LEU A 180 0.89 5.56 9.18
N GLY A 181 2.22 5.77 9.17
CA GLY A 181 2.88 6.70 10.08
C GLY A 181 2.52 8.16 9.81
N GLN A 182 2.23 8.52 8.56
CA GLN A 182 1.79 9.85 8.16
C GLN A 182 0.27 9.98 7.95
N TYR A 183 -0.48 8.91 8.16
CA TYR A 183 -1.92 8.81 7.92
C TYR A 183 -2.33 9.44 6.57
N ARG A 184 -1.61 9.08 5.51
CA ARG A 184 -1.70 9.71 4.20
C ARG A 184 -1.72 8.66 3.10
N TYR A 185 -2.55 8.88 2.07
CA TYR A 185 -2.47 8.09 0.86
C TYR A 185 -1.24 8.50 0.05
N LEU A 186 -0.40 7.53 -0.27
CA LEU A 186 0.77 7.67 -1.14
C LEU A 186 0.78 6.52 -2.14
N ASP A 187 1.06 6.79 -3.39
CA ASP A 187 1.41 5.75 -4.35
C ASP A 187 2.85 5.25 -4.11
N MET A 188 3.28 4.18 -4.77
CA MET A 188 4.60 3.59 -4.49
C MET A 188 5.76 4.55 -4.80
N ASP A 189 5.67 5.26 -5.91
CA ASP A 189 6.66 6.27 -6.32
C ASP A 189 6.71 7.46 -5.34
N ASP A 190 5.55 7.94 -4.89
CA ASP A 190 5.46 8.98 -3.85
C ASP A 190 6.03 8.50 -2.52
N THR A 191 5.83 7.22 -2.17
CA THR A 191 6.40 6.62 -0.96
C THR A 191 7.92 6.57 -1.05
N LEU A 192 8.46 6.13 -2.19
CA LEU A 192 9.91 6.10 -2.43
C LEU A 192 10.51 7.50 -2.42
N ARG A 193 9.86 8.47 -3.05
CA ARG A 193 10.28 9.88 -3.04
C ARG A 193 10.34 10.44 -1.62
N ALA A 194 9.25 10.24 -0.85
CA ALA A 194 9.18 10.69 0.53
C ALA A 194 10.27 10.06 1.41
N ALA A 195 10.58 8.78 1.19
CA ALA A 195 11.65 8.09 1.91
C ALA A 195 13.04 8.65 1.56
N ILE A 196 13.32 8.90 0.27
CA ILE A 196 14.59 9.49 -0.19
C ILE A 196 14.76 10.91 0.37
N ASP A 197 13.71 11.74 0.33
CA ASP A 197 13.75 13.11 0.83
C ASP A 197 13.94 13.13 2.35
N CYS A 198 13.30 12.20 3.07
CA CYS A 198 13.51 12.01 4.50
C CYS A 198 14.98 11.63 4.80
N ALA A 199 15.52 10.64 4.11
CA ALA A 199 16.90 10.19 4.31
C ALA A 199 17.92 11.30 4.03
N ARG A 200 17.74 12.09 2.95
CA ARG A 200 18.60 13.23 2.64
C ARG A 200 18.61 14.25 3.77
N LYS A 201 17.43 14.62 4.26
CA LYS A 201 17.29 15.59 5.35
C LYS A 201 17.93 15.13 6.65
N GLU A 202 17.93 13.82 6.91
CA GLU A 202 18.51 13.26 8.15
C GLU A 202 20.03 13.05 8.07
N LEU A 203 20.59 13.03 6.85
CA LEU A 203 22.03 12.85 6.61
C LEU A 203 22.78 14.17 6.37
N GLU A 204 22.06 15.27 6.16
CA GLU A 204 22.60 16.64 6.09
C GLU A 204 22.86 17.22 7.50
#